data_41fe8dc0b39de33e27439b9b971206eb
#
_entry.id   41fe8dc0b39de33e27439b9b971206eb
#
_cell.length_a   1.000
_cell.length_b   1.000
_cell.length_c   1.000
_cell.angle_alpha   90.00
_cell.angle_beta   90.00
_cell.angle_gamma   90.00
#
_symmetry.space_group_name_H-M   'P 1'
#
loop_
_entity.id
_entity.type
_entity.pdbx_description
1 polymer ?
#
loop_
_entity_poly.entity_id
_entity_poly.type
_entity_poly.pdbx_seq_one_letter_code
_entity_poly.pdbx_strand_id
1 'polypeptide(L)'
;GTTVGEVVFATGMVGFEETLTDPSYYGQIITQTYPLIGNYGMNSEDKESGKIWAKGYIVREACTTPSNFRSEETLNTFLKENGIIGIEGIDTRSLTCILRESGVMNGAITTEFDPETEPEKLAALMPIIKAYAVTGAVDAVTCTEPQCFAPTAGVAEGEEPLHVAMLDLGCKKNIVRCLCKRG
;
A
#
# COMPACT_ATOMS: atom_id res chain seq x y z
N GLY A 1 -12.79 -3.41 -13.82
CA GLY A 1 -11.57 -2.80 -14.39
C GLY A 1 -10.39 -3.75 -14.37
N THR A 2 -9.30 -3.30 -14.96
CA THR A 2 -8.03 -4.05 -15.03
C THR A 2 -6.91 -3.17 -14.51
N THR A 3 -6.05 -3.70 -13.64
CA THR A 3 -4.82 -3.04 -13.17
C THR A 3 -3.62 -3.91 -13.46
N VAL A 4 -2.50 -3.28 -13.85
CA VAL A 4 -1.22 -3.94 -14.10
C VAL A 4 -0.18 -3.32 -13.17
N GLY A 5 0.67 -4.14 -12.59
CA GLY A 5 1.70 -3.70 -11.66
C GLY A 5 2.79 -4.73 -11.44
N GLU A 6 3.83 -4.31 -10.75
CA GLU A 6 4.86 -5.19 -10.24
C GLU A 6 4.31 -5.89 -8.97
N VAL A 7 4.23 -7.22 -8.98
CA VAL A 7 3.67 -7.98 -7.86
C VAL A 7 4.73 -8.19 -6.80
N VAL A 8 4.44 -7.71 -5.61
CA VAL A 8 5.31 -7.81 -4.44
C VAL A 8 4.54 -8.42 -3.26
N PHE A 9 5.22 -8.78 -2.18
CA PHE A 9 4.57 -9.33 -1.01
C PHE A 9 4.99 -8.64 0.29
N ALA A 10 4.06 -8.61 1.24
CA ALA A 10 4.27 -8.16 2.60
C ALA A 10 3.92 -9.30 3.57
N THR A 11 4.79 -9.53 4.57
CA THR A 11 4.64 -10.65 5.52
C THR A 11 4.14 -10.20 6.90
N GLY A 12 3.89 -8.91 7.09
CA GLY A 12 3.37 -8.38 8.34
C GLY A 12 1.99 -8.96 8.68
N MET A 13 1.78 -9.30 9.96
CA MET A 13 0.48 -9.73 10.46
C MET A 13 -0.45 -8.53 10.76
N VAL A 14 0.12 -7.35 10.89
CA VAL A 14 -0.52 -6.06 11.15
C VAL A 14 0.11 -5.01 10.25
N GLY A 15 -0.44 -3.79 10.23
CA GLY A 15 0.10 -2.70 9.42
C GLY A 15 -0.33 -2.76 7.96
N PHE A 16 -1.49 -3.33 7.67
CA PHE A 16 -1.99 -3.41 6.28
C PHE A 16 -2.43 -2.03 5.75
N GLU A 17 -2.89 -1.14 6.61
CA GLU A 17 -3.24 0.23 6.22
C GLU A 17 -1.99 1.06 5.94
N GLU A 18 -0.99 0.96 6.82
CA GLU A 18 0.33 1.54 6.61
C GLU A 18 0.94 1.04 5.30
N THR A 19 0.85 -0.27 5.04
CA THR A 19 1.34 -0.87 3.78
C THR A 19 0.65 -0.27 2.55
N LEU A 20 -0.68 -0.14 2.56
CA LEU A 20 -1.45 0.41 1.43
C LEU A 20 -1.12 1.89 1.17
N THR A 21 -0.89 2.66 2.23
CA THR A 21 -0.63 4.11 2.16
C THR A 21 0.85 4.48 2.12
N ASP A 22 1.76 3.49 2.15
CA ASP A 22 3.20 3.68 2.05
C ASP A 22 3.61 4.05 0.62
N PRO A 23 4.24 5.23 0.40
CA PRO A 23 4.73 5.63 -0.92
C PRO A 23 5.68 4.65 -1.58
N SER A 24 6.35 3.79 -0.80
CA SER A 24 7.25 2.75 -1.31
C SER A 24 6.57 1.75 -2.25
N TYR A 25 5.25 1.59 -2.15
CA TYR A 25 4.47 0.67 -3.00
C TYR A 25 3.91 1.33 -4.27
N TYR A 26 4.41 2.51 -4.64
CA TYR A 26 4.00 3.15 -5.89
C TYR A 26 4.17 2.22 -7.11
N GLY A 27 3.09 2.02 -7.84
CA GLY A 27 3.10 1.19 -9.06
C GLY A 27 3.06 -0.33 -8.82
N GLN A 28 2.96 -0.80 -7.59
CA GLN A 28 3.01 -2.22 -7.24
C GLN A 28 1.64 -2.79 -6.89
N ILE A 29 1.47 -4.09 -7.13
CA ILE A 29 0.36 -4.91 -6.64
C ILE A 29 0.86 -5.67 -5.41
N ILE A 30 0.24 -5.44 -4.27
CA ILE A 30 0.70 -5.99 -2.99
C ILE A 30 -0.01 -7.29 -2.68
N THR A 31 0.73 -8.35 -2.45
CA THR A 31 0.23 -9.61 -1.89
C THR A 31 0.45 -9.63 -0.38
N GLN A 32 -0.64 -9.63 0.39
CA GLN A 32 -0.54 -9.75 1.83
C GLN A 32 -0.51 -11.23 2.22
N THR A 33 0.60 -11.66 2.81
CA THR A 33 0.83 -13.10 3.09
C THR A 33 0.00 -13.60 4.27
N TYR A 34 -0.29 -12.75 5.25
CA TYR A 34 -1.12 -13.12 6.40
C TYR A 34 -2.54 -13.49 5.96
N PRO A 35 -3.13 -14.59 6.50
CA PRO A 35 -4.36 -15.16 5.94
C PRO A 35 -5.58 -14.25 6.03
N LEU A 36 -5.76 -13.52 7.12
CA LEU A 36 -6.93 -12.66 7.34
C LEU A 36 -6.51 -11.20 7.43
N ILE A 37 -6.99 -10.37 6.51
CA ILE A 37 -6.65 -8.95 6.42
C ILE A 37 -7.90 -8.10 6.63
N GLY A 38 -7.76 -6.95 7.29
CA GLY A 38 -8.87 -6.04 7.60
C GLY A 38 -9.54 -6.30 8.95
N ASN A 39 -9.03 -7.24 9.75
CA ASN A 39 -9.65 -7.67 11.01
C ASN A 39 -9.77 -6.59 12.08
N TYR A 40 -8.96 -5.54 12.05
CA TYR A 40 -9.08 -4.38 12.95
C TYR A 40 -9.57 -3.10 12.25
N GLY A 41 -9.99 -3.22 10.98
CA GLY A 41 -10.51 -2.10 10.19
C GLY A 41 -9.45 -1.10 9.76
N MET A 42 -9.91 -0.05 9.14
CA MET A 42 -9.09 1.10 8.71
C MET A 42 -9.35 2.28 9.66
N ASN A 43 -8.34 3.12 9.84
CA ASN A 43 -8.48 4.35 10.63
C ASN A 43 -7.58 5.46 10.08
N SER A 44 -7.97 6.70 10.29
CA SER A 44 -7.27 7.88 9.73
C SER A 44 -5.89 8.15 10.35
N GLU A 45 -5.61 7.62 11.54
CA GLU A 45 -4.37 7.89 12.28
C GLU A 45 -3.19 7.03 11.83
N ASP A 46 -3.44 5.79 11.34
CA ASP A 46 -2.40 4.82 11.01
C ASP A 46 -1.87 4.99 9.57
N LYS A 47 -2.46 5.86 8.76
CA LYS A 47 -2.03 6.16 7.38
C LYS A 47 -0.63 6.75 7.35
N GLU A 48 0.21 6.22 6.46
CA GLU A 48 1.58 6.72 6.21
C GLU A 48 1.64 7.86 5.19
N SER A 49 0.55 8.06 4.43
CA SER A 49 0.40 9.18 3.48
C SER A 49 -1.06 9.55 3.26
N GLY A 50 -1.32 10.48 2.36
CA GLY A 50 -2.68 10.97 2.07
C GLY A 50 -3.51 10.08 1.15
N LYS A 51 -2.93 9.05 0.52
CA LYS A 51 -3.62 8.19 -0.45
C LYS A 51 -3.01 6.78 -0.52
N ILE A 52 -3.69 5.86 -1.21
CA ILE A 52 -3.12 4.57 -1.59
C ILE A 52 -2.18 4.77 -2.77
N TRP A 53 -0.99 4.17 -2.70
CA TRP A 53 0.01 4.18 -3.76
C TRP A 53 0.08 2.87 -4.55
N ALA A 54 -0.40 1.79 -3.95
CA ALA A 54 -0.50 0.49 -4.60
C ALA A 54 -1.49 0.52 -5.78
N LYS A 55 -1.21 -0.28 -6.80
CA LYS A 55 -2.06 -0.49 -7.98
C LYS A 55 -3.17 -1.51 -7.76
N GLY A 56 -2.95 -2.44 -6.82
CA GLY A 56 -3.88 -3.50 -6.50
C GLY A 56 -3.50 -4.21 -5.21
N TYR A 57 -4.42 -5.00 -4.70
CA TYR A 57 -4.25 -5.68 -3.42
C TYR A 57 -4.73 -7.12 -3.49
N ILE A 58 -3.89 -8.06 -3.07
CA ILE A 58 -4.16 -9.51 -3.10
C ILE A 58 -4.16 -10.03 -1.67
N VAL A 59 -5.27 -10.66 -1.27
CA VAL A 59 -5.42 -11.27 0.06
C VAL A 59 -5.96 -12.68 -0.05
N ARG A 60 -5.76 -13.49 0.97
CA ARG A 60 -6.40 -14.79 1.08
C ARG A 60 -7.85 -14.63 1.52
N GLU A 61 -8.08 -13.83 2.56
CA GLU A 61 -9.39 -13.56 3.14
C GLU A 61 -9.46 -12.10 3.61
N ALA A 62 -10.51 -11.38 3.20
CA ALA A 62 -10.80 -10.04 3.65
C ALA A 62 -11.85 -10.07 4.77
N CYS A 63 -11.54 -9.45 5.90
CA CYS A 63 -12.48 -9.34 7.01
C CYS A 63 -13.62 -8.37 6.66
N THR A 64 -14.85 -8.88 6.70
CA THR A 64 -16.06 -8.08 6.42
C THR A 64 -16.59 -7.35 7.65
N THR A 65 -16.23 -7.82 8.86
CA THR A 65 -16.72 -7.27 10.12
C THR A 65 -15.54 -7.02 11.06
N PRO A 66 -14.86 -5.86 10.95
CA PRO A 66 -13.73 -5.52 11.81
C PRO A 66 -14.13 -5.46 13.27
N SER A 67 -13.23 -5.87 14.17
CA SER A 67 -13.44 -5.83 15.62
C SER A 67 -12.33 -5.00 16.29
N ASN A 68 -12.46 -3.69 16.25
CA ASN A 68 -11.57 -2.74 16.91
C ASN A 68 -12.31 -1.43 17.16
N PHE A 69 -12.14 -0.86 18.36
CA PHE A 69 -12.75 0.42 18.74
C PHE A 69 -12.26 1.62 17.88
N ARG A 70 -11.10 1.50 17.23
CA ARG A 70 -10.54 2.52 16.32
C ARG A 70 -10.98 2.34 14.87
N SER A 71 -11.76 1.29 14.56
CA SER A 71 -12.20 1.02 13.19
C SER A 71 -13.20 2.08 12.73
N GLU A 72 -12.86 2.82 11.69
CA GLU A 72 -13.72 3.81 11.05
C GLU A 72 -14.43 3.21 9.84
N GLU A 73 -13.76 2.31 9.11
CA GLU A 73 -14.29 1.66 7.92
C GLU A 73 -13.67 0.27 7.68
N THR A 74 -14.25 -0.48 6.73
CA THR A 74 -13.72 -1.78 6.32
C THR A 74 -12.65 -1.62 5.24
N LEU A 75 -11.78 -2.63 5.10
CA LEU A 75 -10.81 -2.69 4.01
C LEU A 75 -11.49 -2.57 2.63
N ASN A 76 -12.62 -3.23 2.43
CA ASN A 76 -13.35 -3.20 1.16
C ASN A 76 -13.86 -1.79 0.83
N THR A 77 -14.43 -1.08 1.81
CA THR A 77 -14.86 0.31 1.65
C THR A 77 -13.68 1.19 1.27
N PHE A 78 -12.59 1.09 2.01
CA PHE A 78 -11.39 1.88 1.78
C PHE A 78 -10.79 1.68 0.38
N LEU A 79 -10.64 0.43 -0.07
CA LEU A 79 -10.15 0.13 -1.43
C LEU A 79 -11.08 0.69 -2.49
N LYS A 80 -12.40 0.52 -2.31
CA LYS A 80 -13.42 0.99 -3.27
C LYS A 80 -13.45 2.51 -3.39
N GLU A 81 -13.40 3.23 -2.28
CA GLU A 81 -13.38 4.71 -2.27
C GLU A 81 -12.11 5.28 -2.91
N ASN A 82 -10.99 4.56 -2.80
CA ASN A 82 -9.73 4.94 -3.42
C ASN A 82 -9.56 4.38 -4.85
N GLY A 83 -10.54 3.67 -5.41
CA GLY A 83 -10.50 3.13 -6.77
C GLY A 83 -9.46 2.02 -6.97
N ILE A 84 -9.10 1.29 -5.91
CA ILE A 84 -8.09 0.22 -5.94
C ILE A 84 -8.78 -1.14 -6.07
N ILE A 85 -8.34 -1.93 -7.06
CA ILE A 85 -8.86 -3.28 -7.27
C ILE A 85 -8.21 -4.23 -6.27
N GLY A 86 -9.04 -4.90 -5.46
CA GLY A 86 -8.64 -5.98 -4.56
C GLY A 86 -9.17 -7.33 -5.06
N ILE A 87 -8.43 -8.38 -4.80
CA ILE A 87 -8.85 -9.77 -5.01
C ILE A 87 -8.63 -10.60 -3.74
N GLU A 88 -9.61 -11.40 -3.39
CA GLU A 88 -9.52 -12.37 -2.28
C GLU A 88 -9.65 -13.80 -2.77
N GLY A 89 -9.39 -14.78 -1.89
CA GLY A 89 -9.46 -16.20 -2.21
C GLY A 89 -8.18 -16.76 -2.82
N ILE A 90 -7.11 -15.98 -2.91
CA ILE A 90 -5.83 -16.41 -3.48
C ILE A 90 -4.98 -17.14 -2.42
N ASP A 91 -4.28 -18.19 -2.81
CA ASP A 91 -3.22 -18.80 -1.99
C ASP A 91 -2.00 -17.87 -1.94
N THR A 92 -2.09 -16.88 -1.06
CA THR A 92 -1.04 -15.86 -0.90
C THR A 92 0.28 -16.42 -0.40
N ARG A 93 0.26 -17.58 0.30
CA ARG A 93 1.48 -18.26 0.71
C ARG A 93 2.22 -18.86 -0.48
N SER A 94 1.52 -19.60 -1.35
CA SER A 94 2.12 -20.15 -2.57
C SER A 94 2.62 -19.05 -3.49
N LEU A 95 1.83 -17.97 -3.69
CA LEU A 95 2.24 -16.82 -4.48
C LEU A 95 3.49 -16.15 -3.91
N THR A 96 3.57 -15.97 -2.59
CA THR A 96 4.76 -15.43 -1.92
C THR A 96 6.00 -16.31 -2.14
N CYS A 97 5.86 -17.65 -2.12
CA CYS A 97 6.98 -18.55 -2.41
C CYS A 97 7.48 -18.38 -3.85
N ILE A 98 6.57 -18.29 -4.81
CA ILE A 98 6.90 -18.05 -6.24
C ILE A 98 7.65 -16.73 -6.40
N LEU A 99 7.13 -15.64 -5.81
CA LEU A 99 7.75 -14.32 -5.87
C LEU A 99 9.13 -14.31 -5.23
N ARG A 100 9.31 -15.01 -4.10
CA ARG A 100 10.60 -15.10 -3.42
C ARG A 100 11.64 -15.85 -4.24
N GLU A 101 11.26 -16.90 -4.95
CA GLU A 101 12.14 -17.72 -5.78
C GLU A 101 12.46 -17.07 -7.13
N SER A 102 11.47 -16.44 -7.75
CA SER A 102 11.59 -15.84 -9.07
C SER A 102 12.04 -14.37 -9.04
N GLY A 103 12.03 -13.73 -7.88
CA GLY A 103 12.16 -12.29 -7.74
C GLY A 103 10.86 -11.56 -8.07
N VAL A 104 10.93 -10.26 -8.29
CA VAL A 104 9.77 -9.45 -8.64
C VAL A 104 9.21 -9.87 -10.00
N MET A 105 7.88 -9.98 -10.10
CA MET A 105 7.18 -10.37 -11.30
C MET A 105 6.10 -9.33 -11.61
N ASN A 106 5.90 -9.02 -12.89
CA ASN A 106 4.75 -8.24 -13.30
C ASN A 106 3.50 -9.09 -13.36
N GLY A 107 2.37 -8.51 -12.97
CA GLY A 107 1.07 -9.18 -12.98
C GLY A 107 -0.07 -8.22 -13.24
N ALA A 108 -1.27 -8.78 -13.35
CA ALA A 108 -2.51 -8.01 -13.46
C ALA A 108 -3.60 -8.58 -12.57
N ILE A 109 -4.50 -7.72 -12.12
CA ILE A 109 -5.80 -8.09 -11.55
C ILE A 109 -6.86 -7.55 -12.50
N THR A 110 -7.82 -8.39 -12.89
CA THR A 110 -8.93 -7.97 -13.77
C THR A 110 -10.26 -8.49 -13.25
N THR A 111 -11.30 -7.69 -13.44
CA THR A 111 -12.70 -8.03 -13.22
C THR A 111 -13.49 -8.01 -14.53
N GLU A 112 -12.83 -7.88 -15.68
CA GLU A 112 -13.46 -7.67 -16.97
C GLU A 112 -13.61 -8.97 -17.78
N PHE A 113 -12.82 -9.98 -17.44
CA PHE A 113 -12.88 -11.29 -18.08
C PHE A 113 -12.28 -12.36 -17.17
N ASP A 114 -12.61 -13.61 -17.46
CA ASP A 114 -12.01 -14.78 -16.82
C ASP A 114 -10.88 -15.33 -17.71
N PRO A 115 -9.63 -15.34 -17.24
CA PRO A 115 -8.49 -15.81 -18.02
C PRO A 115 -8.59 -17.27 -18.47
N GLU A 116 -9.36 -18.12 -17.76
CA GLU A 116 -9.53 -19.54 -18.10
C GLU A 116 -10.51 -19.74 -19.25
N THR A 117 -11.56 -18.92 -19.31
CA THR A 117 -12.62 -19.02 -20.32
C THR A 117 -12.39 -18.10 -21.52
N GLU A 118 -11.58 -17.05 -21.37
CA GLU A 118 -11.32 -16.04 -22.40
C GLU A 118 -9.80 -15.86 -22.64
N PRO A 119 -9.07 -16.92 -23.06
CA PRO A 119 -7.61 -16.89 -23.20
C PRO A 119 -7.10 -15.88 -24.24
N GLU A 120 -7.91 -15.49 -25.21
CA GLU A 120 -7.58 -14.47 -26.20
C GLU A 120 -7.42 -13.07 -25.54
N LYS A 121 -8.26 -12.74 -24.55
CA LYS A 121 -8.14 -11.49 -23.78
C LYS A 121 -6.90 -11.50 -22.91
N LEU A 122 -6.59 -12.65 -22.30
CA LEU A 122 -5.33 -12.83 -21.57
C LEU A 122 -4.13 -12.64 -22.51
N ALA A 123 -4.15 -13.27 -23.70
CA ALA A 123 -3.07 -13.13 -24.68
C ALA A 123 -2.87 -11.67 -25.13
N ALA A 124 -3.95 -10.89 -25.24
CA ALA A 124 -3.87 -9.45 -25.53
C ALA A 124 -3.29 -8.63 -24.36
N LEU A 125 -3.53 -9.04 -23.13
CA LEU A 125 -3.02 -8.36 -21.91
C LEU A 125 -1.54 -8.69 -21.62
N MET A 126 -1.07 -9.88 -22.00
CA MET A 126 0.29 -10.35 -21.72
C MET A 126 1.42 -9.42 -22.17
N PRO A 127 1.39 -8.80 -23.37
CA PRO A 127 2.42 -7.83 -23.76
C PRO A 127 2.47 -6.61 -22.84
N ILE A 128 1.33 -6.14 -22.34
CA ILE A 128 1.23 -5.00 -21.42
C ILE A 128 1.83 -5.37 -20.07
N ILE A 129 1.52 -6.56 -19.54
CA ILE A 129 2.10 -7.08 -18.30
C ILE A 129 3.62 -7.19 -18.44
N LYS A 130 4.13 -7.79 -19.52
CA LYS A 130 5.56 -7.97 -19.73
C LYS A 130 6.34 -6.66 -19.90
N ALA A 131 5.70 -5.66 -20.51
CA ALA A 131 6.32 -4.35 -20.73
C ALA A 131 6.22 -3.40 -19.53
N TYR A 132 5.43 -3.77 -18.51
CA TYR A 132 5.24 -2.90 -17.36
C TYR A 132 6.56 -2.68 -16.61
N ALA A 133 6.81 -1.42 -16.29
CA ALA A 133 7.93 -1.00 -15.43
C ALA A 133 7.48 0.17 -14.58
N VAL A 134 7.88 0.18 -13.32
CA VAL A 134 7.66 1.34 -12.43
C VAL A 134 8.61 2.46 -12.85
N THR A 135 8.06 3.59 -13.29
CA THR A 135 8.82 4.76 -13.73
C THR A 135 8.29 6.02 -13.05
N GLY A 136 9.15 7.03 -12.88
CA GLY A 136 8.76 8.31 -12.29
C GLY A 136 8.29 8.21 -10.83
N ALA A 137 8.69 7.17 -10.09
CA ALA A 137 8.21 6.94 -8.73
C ALA A 137 8.56 8.09 -7.79
N VAL A 138 9.80 8.57 -7.82
CA VAL A 138 10.25 9.68 -6.96
C VAL A 138 9.45 10.94 -7.24
N ASP A 139 9.27 11.31 -8.51
CA ASP A 139 8.49 12.49 -8.89
C ASP A 139 7.03 12.40 -8.45
N ALA A 140 6.46 11.19 -8.51
CA ALA A 140 5.06 10.94 -8.14
C ALA A 140 4.80 11.00 -6.63
N VAL A 141 5.77 10.59 -5.80
CA VAL A 141 5.61 10.48 -4.35
C VAL A 141 6.21 11.66 -3.55
N THR A 142 7.07 12.46 -4.18
CA THR A 142 7.65 13.67 -3.58
C THR A 142 6.58 14.73 -3.30
N CYS A 143 6.68 15.42 -2.17
CA CYS A 143 5.80 16.55 -1.89
C CYS A 143 6.01 17.68 -2.91
N THR A 144 4.93 18.35 -3.30
CA THR A 144 4.97 19.46 -4.26
C THR A 144 5.27 20.79 -3.59
N GLU A 145 5.02 20.89 -2.28
CA GLU A 145 5.18 22.11 -1.50
C GLU A 145 5.93 21.82 -0.20
N PRO A 146 6.79 22.74 0.27
CA PRO A 146 7.42 22.60 1.57
C PRO A 146 6.38 22.53 2.69
N GLN A 147 6.58 21.60 3.63
CA GLN A 147 5.72 21.42 4.80
C GLN A 147 6.52 21.62 6.08
N CYS A 148 5.92 22.31 7.05
CA CYS A 148 6.50 22.52 8.36
C CYS A 148 5.66 21.80 9.42
N PHE A 149 6.32 21.12 10.34
CA PHE A 149 5.69 20.39 11.43
C PHE A 149 6.27 20.89 12.75
N ALA A 150 5.38 21.21 13.69
CA ALA A 150 5.80 21.61 15.03
C ALA A 150 6.09 20.39 15.91
N PRO A 151 6.98 20.50 16.90
CA PRO A 151 7.17 19.47 17.91
C PRO A 151 5.88 19.22 18.69
N THR A 152 5.61 17.94 19.00
CA THR A 152 4.44 17.53 19.80
C THR A 152 4.83 17.18 21.24
N ALA A 153 6.11 16.93 21.48
CA ALA A 153 6.69 16.64 22.78
C ALA A 153 8.22 16.80 22.72
N GLY A 154 8.92 16.58 23.81
CA GLY A 154 10.39 16.44 23.83
C GLY A 154 11.18 17.75 23.93
N VAL A 155 10.53 18.91 23.91
CA VAL A 155 11.18 20.21 24.14
C VAL A 155 11.11 20.51 25.63
N ALA A 156 12.26 20.75 26.29
CA ALA A 156 12.29 21.13 27.68
C ALA A 156 11.83 22.57 27.87
N GLU A 157 11.35 22.89 29.08
CA GLU A 157 10.89 24.25 29.39
C GLU A 157 12.06 25.26 29.29
N GLY A 158 11.87 26.29 28.45
CA GLY A 158 12.88 27.30 28.16
C GLY A 158 13.89 26.96 27.09
N GLU A 159 13.76 25.78 26.43
CA GLU A 159 14.57 25.41 25.28
C GLU A 159 13.82 25.66 23.95
N GLU A 160 14.55 25.96 22.89
CA GLU A 160 14.00 26.06 21.57
C GLU A 160 14.03 24.67 20.88
N PRO A 161 13.01 24.33 20.08
CA PRO A 161 13.00 23.07 19.34
C PRO A 161 14.13 23.01 18.31
N LEU A 162 14.63 21.81 18.05
CA LEU A 162 15.63 21.60 17.00
C LEU A 162 14.99 21.76 15.61
N HIS A 163 15.68 22.46 14.72
CA HIS A 163 15.29 22.56 13.33
C HIS A 163 15.90 21.43 12.50
N VAL A 164 15.04 20.55 11.98
CA VAL A 164 15.44 19.42 11.13
C VAL A 164 14.90 19.67 9.72
N ALA A 165 15.80 19.80 8.74
CA ALA A 165 15.43 19.80 7.33
C ALA A 165 15.41 18.38 6.79
N MET A 166 14.28 17.96 6.20
CA MET A 166 14.11 16.63 5.62
C MET A 166 13.80 16.74 4.13
N LEU A 167 14.59 16.07 3.30
CA LEU A 167 14.29 15.93 1.87
C LEU A 167 13.24 14.83 1.71
N ASP A 168 12.05 15.22 1.24
CA ASP A 168 10.96 14.29 0.99
C ASP A 168 11.08 13.69 -0.42
N LEU A 169 11.36 12.40 -0.49
CA LEU A 169 11.35 11.57 -1.70
C LEU A 169 10.32 10.44 -1.57
N GLY A 170 9.19 10.71 -0.92
CA GLY A 170 8.18 9.73 -0.53
C GLY A 170 8.26 9.37 0.94
N CYS A 171 8.31 10.37 1.81
CA CYS A 171 8.42 10.18 3.26
C CYS A 171 7.15 9.62 3.87
N LYS A 172 7.31 8.62 4.74
CA LYS A 172 6.22 8.12 5.59
C LYS A 172 5.91 9.11 6.71
N LYS A 173 4.63 9.36 6.95
CA LYS A 173 4.16 10.24 8.03
C LYS A 173 4.74 9.86 9.40
N ASN A 174 4.95 8.57 9.65
CA ASN A 174 5.48 8.12 10.93
C ASN A 174 6.93 8.60 11.19
N ILE A 175 7.74 8.82 10.15
CA ILE A 175 9.07 9.41 10.29
C ILE A 175 8.94 10.83 10.86
N VAL A 176 8.07 11.65 10.28
CA VAL A 176 7.77 13.02 10.75
C VAL A 176 7.23 12.99 12.18
N ARG A 177 6.23 12.12 12.45
CA ARG A 177 5.68 11.95 13.80
C ARG A 177 6.75 11.61 14.83
N CYS A 178 7.70 10.74 14.49
CA CYS A 178 8.80 10.37 15.36
C CYS A 178 9.77 11.52 15.63
N LEU A 179 10.03 12.37 14.64
CA LEU A 179 10.84 13.59 14.83
C LEU A 179 10.11 14.58 15.73
N CYS A 180 8.86 14.91 15.44
CA CYS A 180 8.05 15.84 16.24
C CYS A 180 7.88 15.42 17.69
N LYS A 181 7.88 14.10 17.99
CA LYS A 181 7.83 13.57 19.37
C LYS A 181 9.15 13.73 20.15
N ARG A 182 10.24 14.04 19.46
CA ARG A 182 11.57 14.19 20.08
C ARG A 182 12.02 15.64 20.27
N GLY A 183 11.22 16.58 19.85
CA GLY A 183 11.53 18.02 19.92
C GLY A 183 12.25 18.48 18.67
#